data_cfc7f21c9101449b377aa7b576c2e6d1
#
_entry.id   cfc7f21c9101449b377aa7b576c2e6d1
#
_cell.length_a   1.000
_cell.length_b   1.000
_cell.length_c   1.000
_cell.angle_alpha   90.00
_cell.angle_beta   90.00
_cell.angle_gamma   90.00
#
_symmetry.space_group_name_H-M   'P 1'
#
loop_
_entity.id
_entity.type
_entity.pdbx_description
1 polymer ?
#
loop_
_entity_poly.entity_id
_entity_poly.type
_entity_poly.pdbx_seq_one_letter_code
_entity_poly.pdbx_strand_id
1 'polypeptide(L)'
;MSRLGKMPGWQRSFVIGGMLACSITGIAYLAGHEFQIQRSALGSHDILVAHGVAAMIATLALGSVMPFHIKAGYKSKRKWLSGFSQLTFLGVLLISGALLYYGPEEIRDGVIATHWIVGLLFFSIFLLHAFVRLKISPAINSKTH
;
A
#
# COMPACT_ATOMS: atom_id res chain seq x y z
N MET A 1 -5.89 -31.19 3.16
CA MET A 1 -5.10 -29.96 2.86
C MET A 1 -6.07 -28.79 2.79
N SER A 2 -6.07 -27.94 3.80
CA SER A 2 -7.05 -26.83 3.95
C SER A 2 -6.85 -25.76 2.88
N ARG A 3 -7.91 -25.42 2.16
CA ARG A 3 -7.98 -24.36 1.13
C ARG A 3 -7.83 -22.93 1.69
N LEU A 4 -7.32 -22.77 2.89
CA LEU A 4 -7.19 -21.49 3.63
C LEU A 4 -6.11 -20.53 3.11
N GLY A 5 -5.51 -20.76 1.94
CA GLY A 5 -4.42 -19.95 1.44
C GLY A 5 -4.55 -19.38 0.03
N LYS A 6 -5.66 -19.60 -0.66
CA LYS A 6 -5.85 -19.02 -2.01
C LYS A 6 -6.94 -17.94 -1.96
N MET A 7 -6.49 -16.69 -1.99
CA MET A 7 -7.35 -15.54 -2.21
C MET A 7 -8.09 -15.71 -3.56
N PRO A 8 -9.42 -15.49 -3.62
CA PRO A 8 -10.17 -15.48 -4.88
C PRO A 8 -9.55 -14.49 -5.88
N GLY A 9 -9.59 -14.85 -7.17
CA GLY A 9 -8.96 -14.02 -8.21
C GLY A 9 -9.51 -12.60 -8.26
N TRP A 10 -10.83 -12.44 -8.14
CA TRP A 10 -11.49 -11.13 -8.13
C TRP A 10 -11.01 -10.25 -6.96
N GLN A 11 -10.86 -10.83 -5.76
CA GLN A 11 -10.41 -10.11 -4.57
C GLN A 11 -8.94 -9.65 -4.72
N ARG A 12 -8.11 -10.51 -5.31
CA ARG A 12 -6.73 -10.15 -5.65
C ARG A 12 -6.68 -8.99 -6.64
N SER A 13 -7.49 -9.04 -7.70
CA SER A 13 -7.57 -7.97 -8.70
C SER A 13 -8.10 -6.67 -8.08
N PHE A 14 -9.06 -6.76 -7.17
CA PHE A 14 -9.62 -5.61 -6.47
C PHE A 14 -8.57 -4.92 -5.59
N VAL A 15 -7.78 -5.69 -4.82
CA VAL A 15 -6.68 -5.13 -4.01
C VAL A 15 -5.61 -4.51 -4.89
N ILE A 16 -5.13 -5.23 -5.91
CA ILE A 16 -4.08 -4.73 -6.79
C ILE A 16 -4.57 -3.48 -7.56
N GLY A 17 -5.76 -3.51 -8.12
CA GLY A 17 -6.35 -2.39 -8.85
C GLY A 17 -6.55 -1.16 -7.97
N GLY A 18 -7.11 -1.31 -6.78
CA GLY A 18 -7.29 -0.23 -5.81
C GLY A 18 -5.96 0.40 -5.38
N MET A 19 -4.96 -0.45 -5.09
CA MET A 19 -3.63 0.01 -4.71
C MET A 19 -2.91 0.75 -5.84
N LEU A 20 -2.98 0.23 -7.06
CA LEU A 20 -2.38 0.89 -8.22
C LEU A 20 -3.07 2.21 -8.52
N ALA A 21 -4.40 2.26 -8.51
CA ALA A 21 -5.14 3.51 -8.74
C ALA A 21 -4.80 4.58 -7.70
N CYS A 22 -4.77 4.21 -6.42
CA CYS A 22 -4.39 5.12 -5.34
C CYS A 22 -2.94 5.62 -5.51
N SER A 23 -2.00 4.72 -5.81
CA SER A 23 -0.58 5.09 -5.96
C SER A 23 -0.34 5.95 -7.20
N ILE A 24 -0.96 5.63 -8.33
CA ILE A 24 -0.81 6.41 -9.58
C ILE A 24 -1.37 7.83 -9.40
N THR A 25 -2.56 7.97 -8.83
CA THR A 25 -3.16 9.28 -8.58
C THR A 25 -2.38 10.10 -7.56
N GLY A 26 -1.84 9.45 -6.52
CA GLY A 26 -0.99 10.10 -5.53
C GLY A 26 0.33 10.59 -6.11
N ILE A 27 1.00 9.77 -6.93
CA ILE A 27 2.23 10.15 -7.64
C ILE A 27 1.95 11.26 -8.65
N ALA A 28 0.85 11.20 -9.38
CA ALA A 28 0.45 12.25 -10.31
C ALA A 28 0.25 13.59 -9.59
N TYR A 29 -0.47 13.59 -8.48
CA TYR A 29 -0.67 14.78 -7.67
C TYR A 29 0.65 15.32 -7.10
N LEU A 30 1.51 14.45 -6.57
CA LEU A 30 2.83 14.81 -6.07
C LEU A 30 3.68 15.47 -7.16
N ALA A 31 3.71 14.89 -8.37
CA ALA A 31 4.44 15.44 -9.50
C ALA A 31 3.94 16.84 -9.90
N GLY A 32 2.63 17.04 -9.91
CA GLY A 32 2.02 18.31 -10.28
C GLY A 32 2.11 19.37 -9.19
N HIS A 33 1.91 18.99 -7.93
CA HIS A 33 1.83 19.93 -6.81
C HIS A 33 3.22 20.28 -6.25
N GLU A 34 4.01 19.29 -5.89
CA GLU A 34 5.34 19.52 -5.27
C GLU A 34 6.42 19.80 -6.32
N PHE A 35 6.49 19.00 -7.37
CA PHE A 35 7.51 19.13 -8.40
C PHE A 35 7.12 20.06 -9.56
N GLN A 36 5.92 20.66 -9.50
CA GLN A 36 5.41 21.63 -10.50
C GLN A 36 5.38 21.10 -11.96
N ILE A 37 5.37 19.77 -12.14
CA ILE A 37 5.31 19.13 -13.45
C ILE A 37 3.86 19.18 -13.95
N GLN A 38 3.61 19.91 -15.05
CA GLN A 38 2.27 20.10 -15.62
C GLN A 38 1.21 20.42 -14.55
N ARG A 39 1.52 21.39 -13.68
CA ARG A 39 0.72 21.72 -12.48
C ARG A 39 -0.77 21.90 -12.76
N SER A 40 -1.14 22.48 -13.89
CA SER A 40 -2.54 22.70 -14.28
C SER A 40 -3.33 21.39 -14.48
N ALA A 41 -2.66 20.31 -14.87
CA ALA A 41 -3.28 19.01 -15.10
C ALA A 41 -3.07 18.08 -13.89
N LEU A 42 -1.82 17.82 -13.53
CA LEU A 42 -1.48 16.81 -12.51
C LEU A 42 -1.67 17.31 -11.06
N GLY A 43 -1.44 18.62 -10.81
CA GLY A 43 -1.65 19.26 -9.51
C GLY A 43 -3.09 19.76 -9.29
N SER A 44 -4.02 19.36 -10.14
CA SER A 44 -5.41 19.81 -10.08
C SER A 44 -6.19 19.21 -8.90
N HIS A 45 -7.24 19.93 -8.50
CA HIS A 45 -8.17 19.44 -7.48
C HIS A 45 -8.81 18.10 -7.86
N ASP A 46 -9.08 17.88 -9.15
CA ASP A 46 -9.69 16.64 -9.64
C ASP A 46 -8.79 15.42 -9.40
N ILE A 47 -7.48 15.56 -9.59
CA ILE A 47 -6.52 14.49 -9.27
C ILE A 47 -6.48 14.22 -7.76
N LEU A 48 -6.53 15.26 -6.95
CA LEU A 48 -6.60 15.11 -5.49
C LEU A 48 -7.87 14.37 -5.05
N VAL A 49 -9.02 14.73 -5.62
CA VAL A 49 -10.29 14.03 -5.37
C VAL A 49 -10.22 12.58 -5.82
N ALA A 50 -9.68 12.34 -7.02
CA ALA A 50 -9.49 10.97 -7.54
C ALA A 50 -8.59 10.14 -6.62
N HIS A 51 -7.51 10.75 -6.07
CA HIS A 51 -6.64 10.11 -5.09
C HIS A 51 -7.41 9.76 -3.80
N GLY A 52 -8.18 10.67 -3.26
CA GLY A 52 -9.00 10.43 -2.07
C GLY A 52 -10.00 9.29 -2.23
N VAL A 53 -10.73 9.27 -3.36
CA VAL A 53 -11.67 8.18 -3.70
C VAL A 53 -10.92 6.85 -3.87
N ALA A 54 -9.80 6.86 -4.59
CA ALA A 54 -8.98 5.66 -4.77
C ALA A 54 -8.41 5.13 -3.44
N ALA A 55 -8.04 6.02 -2.51
CA ALA A 55 -7.57 5.65 -1.18
C ALA A 55 -8.67 4.97 -0.35
N MET A 56 -9.92 5.46 -0.41
CA MET A 56 -11.05 4.80 0.23
C MET A 56 -11.30 3.40 -0.34
N ILE A 57 -11.29 3.26 -1.67
CA ILE A 57 -11.44 1.96 -2.34
C ILE A 57 -10.31 1.00 -1.96
N ALA A 58 -9.06 1.47 -1.97
CA ALA A 58 -7.89 0.68 -1.60
C ALA A 58 -7.97 0.21 -0.15
N THR A 59 -8.41 1.07 0.77
CA THR A 59 -8.59 0.75 2.19
C THR A 59 -9.66 -0.33 2.39
N LEU A 60 -10.80 -0.22 1.71
CA LEU A 60 -11.85 -1.23 1.74
C LEU A 60 -11.36 -2.58 1.17
N ALA A 61 -10.65 -2.52 0.04
CA ALA A 61 -10.08 -3.71 -0.59
C ALA A 61 -9.09 -4.42 0.33
N LEU A 62 -8.17 -3.70 0.97
CA LEU A 62 -7.23 -4.24 1.94
C LEU A 62 -7.93 -4.75 3.19
N GLY A 63 -8.89 -4.02 3.72
CA GLY A 63 -9.71 -4.43 4.87
C GLY A 63 -10.41 -5.76 4.63
N SER A 64 -10.90 -5.99 3.41
CA SER A 64 -11.59 -7.24 3.04
C SER A 64 -10.70 -8.48 3.09
N VAL A 65 -9.39 -8.34 2.87
CA VAL A 65 -8.43 -9.46 2.84
C VAL A 65 -7.65 -9.61 4.15
N MET A 66 -7.62 -8.56 4.96
CA MET A 66 -6.77 -8.48 6.14
C MET A 66 -6.95 -9.65 7.13
N PRO A 67 -8.17 -10.05 7.54
CA PRO A 67 -8.36 -11.11 8.52
C PRO A 67 -7.76 -12.45 8.06
N PHE A 68 -7.91 -12.77 6.78
CA PHE A 68 -7.42 -14.03 6.21
C PHE A 68 -5.91 -13.97 5.96
N HIS A 69 -5.41 -12.82 5.50
CA HIS A 69 -4.02 -12.62 5.15
C HIS A 69 -3.12 -12.60 6.38
N ILE A 70 -3.51 -11.89 7.43
CA ILE A 70 -2.79 -11.85 8.71
C ILE A 70 -2.74 -13.23 9.34
N LYS A 71 -3.87 -13.94 9.40
CA LYS A 71 -3.93 -15.29 9.98
C LYS A 71 -3.04 -16.27 9.24
N ALA A 72 -3.04 -16.24 7.90
CA ALA A 72 -2.18 -17.09 7.08
C ALA A 72 -0.69 -16.72 7.22
N GLY A 73 -0.36 -15.43 7.24
CA GLY A 73 1.00 -14.93 7.41
C GLY A 73 1.59 -15.27 8.78
N TYR A 74 0.82 -15.10 9.84
CA TYR A 74 1.22 -15.44 11.21
C TYR A 74 1.54 -16.93 11.35
N LYS A 75 0.68 -17.80 10.79
CA LYS A 75 0.86 -19.26 10.86
C LYS A 75 2.06 -19.75 10.04
N SER A 76 2.35 -19.12 8.90
CA SER A 76 3.41 -19.56 7.98
C SER A 76 4.79 -18.98 8.27
N LYS A 77 4.88 -17.94 9.09
CA LYS A 77 6.08 -17.12 9.37
C LYS A 77 6.82 -16.61 8.11
N ARG A 78 6.25 -16.83 6.92
CA ARG A 78 6.82 -16.38 5.64
C ARG A 78 6.39 -14.94 5.37
N LYS A 79 7.34 -14.09 4.98
CA LYS A 79 7.12 -12.67 4.66
C LYS A 79 6.48 -11.86 5.81
N TRP A 80 6.66 -12.28 7.07
CA TRP A 80 6.05 -11.62 8.22
C TRP A 80 6.51 -10.16 8.35
N LEU A 81 7.82 -9.91 8.16
CA LEU A 81 8.38 -8.55 8.22
C LEU A 81 7.76 -7.62 7.17
N SER A 82 7.67 -8.06 5.91
CA SER A 82 7.09 -7.23 4.85
C SER A 82 5.57 -7.03 5.01
N GLY A 83 4.87 -8.00 5.55
CA GLY A 83 3.44 -7.87 5.84
C GLY A 83 3.16 -6.92 7.01
N PHE A 84 3.96 -7.00 8.08
CA PHE A 84 3.84 -6.13 9.23
C PHE A 84 4.24 -4.68 8.89
N SER A 85 5.33 -4.47 8.16
CA SER A 85 5.72 -3.13 7.72
C SER A 85 4.66 -2.47 6.83
N GLN A 86 4.04 -3.24 5.92
CA GLN A 86 2.93 -2.71 5.12
C GLN A 86 1.74 -2.28 5.97
N LEU A 87 1.38 -3.05 6.99
CA LEU A 87 0.29 -2.69 7.89
C LEU A 87 0.61 -1.42 8.68
N THR A 88 1.84 -1.28 9.16
CA THR A 88 2.30 -0.08 9.87
C THR A 88 2.26 1.15 8.95
N PHE A 89 2.82 1.05 7.74
CA PHE A 89 2.79 2.16 6.79
C PHE A 89 1.37 2.52 6.37
N LEU A 90 0.49 1.53 6.18
CA LEU A 90 -0.92 1.79 5.91
C LEU A 90 -1.58 2.57 7.05
N GLY A 91 -1.31 2.20 8.30
CA GLY A 91 -1.80 2.92 9.47
C GLY A 91 -1.35 4.38 9.48
N VAL A 92 -0.06 4.63 9.21
CA VAL A 92 0.50 5.99 9.11
C VAL A 92 -0.17 6.76 7.96
N LEU A 93 -0.39 6.14 6.80
CA LEU A 93 -1.05 6.77 5.65
C LEU A 93 -2.51 7.13 5.94
N LEU A 94 -3.26 6.28 6.64
CA LEU A 94 -4.63 6.56 7.03
C LEU A 94 -4.69 7.73 8.03
N ILE A 95 -3.83 7.74 9.04
CA ILE A 95 -3.76 8.81 10.03
C ILE A 95 -3.33 10.12 9.37
N SER A 96 -2.25 10.11 8.58
CA SER A 96 -1.78 11.32 7.89
C SER A 96 -2.78 11.83 6.86
N GLY A 97 -3.46 10.94 6.14
CA GLY A 97 -4.55 11.30 5.24
C GLY A 97 -5.71 11.99 5.96
N ALA A 98 -6.12 11.47 7.12
CA ALA A 98 -7.14 12.12 7.95
C ALA A 98 -6.68 13.49 8.49
N LEU A 99 -5.41 13.59 8.90
CA LEU A 99 -4.83 14.86 9.37
C LEU A 99 -4.75 15.92 8.27
N LEU A 100 -4.59 15.56 7.01
CA LEU A 100 -4.63 16.49 5.88
C LEU A 100 -6.00 17.15 5.70
N TYR A 101 -7.07 16.46 6.11
CA TYR A 101 -8.45 16.99 6.03
C TYR A 101 -8.91 17.67 7.31
N TYR A 102 -8.52 17.16 8.48
CA TYR A 102 -9.09 17.54 9.77
C TYR A 102 -8.05 18.06 10.76
N GLY A 103 -6.75 17.97 10.42
CA GLY A 103 -5.65 18.39 11.29
C GLY A 103 -5.49 19.91 11.32
N PRO A 104 -4.80 20.43 12.36
CA PRO A 104 -4.48 21.84 12.48
C PRO A 104 -3.47 22.27 11.41
N GLU A 105 -3.57 23.54 10.98
CA GLU A 105 -2.74 24.10 9.91
C GLU A 105 -1.25 24.14 10.27
N GLU A 106 -0.93 24.28 11.53
CA GLU A 106 0.45 24.39 12.05
C GLU A 106 1.31 23.15 11.74
N ILE A 107 0.69 21.97 11.62
CA ILE A 107 1.42 20.73 11.33
C ILE A 107 1.27 20.29 9.88
N ARG A 108 0.54 21.02 9.05
CA ARG A 108 0.12 20.60 7.71
C ARG A 108 1.29 20.23 6.80
N ASP A 109 2.33 21.06 6.75
CA ASP A 109 3.50 20.81 5.89
C ASP A 109 4.23 19.53 6.29
N GLY A 110 4.39 19.29 7.60
CA GLY A 110 4.98 18.06 8.13
C GLY A 110 4.13 16.83 7.80
N VAL A 111 2.79 16.96 7.84
CA VAL A 111 1.86 15.89 7.49
C VAL A 111 1.91 15.58 5.99
N ILE A 112 1.96 16.63 5.12
CA ILE A 112 2.13 16.47 3.67
C ILE A 112 3.41 15.68 3.38
N ALA A 113 4.56 16.13 3.91
CA ALA A 113 5.84 15.48 3.70
C ALA A 113 5.82 14.01 4.18
N THR A 114 5.29 13.76 5.38
CA THR A 114 5.16 12.40 5.93
C THR A 114 4.28 11.53 5.05
N HIS A 115 3.14 12.04 4.59
CA HIS A 115 2.18 11.29 3.80
C HIS A 115 2.80 10.81 2.47
N TRP A 116 3.43 11.71 1.70
CA TRP A 116 3.99 11.32 0.41
C TRP A 116 5.25 10.44 0.54
N ILE A 117 6.14 10.70 1.53
CA ILE A 117 7.32 9.85 1.77
C ILE A 117 6.89 8.43 2.13
N VAL A 118 6.00 8.30 3.11
CA VAL A 118 5.48 6.99 3.53
C VAL A 118 4.68 6.32 2.40
N GLY A 119 3.96 7.10 1.59
CA GLY A 119 3.24 6.61 0.42
C GLY A 119 4.14 5.96 -0.63
N LEU A 120 5.26 6.61 -0.97
CA LEU A 120 6.25 6.06 -1.90
C LEU A 120 6.93 4.79 -1.34
N LEU A 121 7.28 4.79 -0.06
CA LEU A 121 7.85 3.61 0.62
C LEU A 121 6.84 2.45 0.63
N PHE A 122 5.60 2.73 1.01
CA PHE A 122 4.53 1.75 1.03
C PHE A 122 4.32 1.13 -0.37
N PHE A 123 4.24 1.95 -1.41
CA PHE A 123 4.05 1.49 -2.78
C PHE A 123 5.21 0.61 -3.24
N SER A 124 6.44 0.99 -2.97
CA SER A 124 7.64 0.20 -3.29
C SER A 124 7.61 -1.18 -2.62
N ILE A 125 7.30 -1.23 -1.32
CA ILE A 125 7.19 -2.49 -0.57
C ILE A 125 6.00 -3.31 -1.06
N PHE A 126 4.88 -2.66 -1.42
CA PHE A 126 3.73 -3.33 -2.00
C PHE A 126 4.08 -4.03 -3.31
N LEU A 127 4.77 -3.37 -4.24
CA LEU A 127 5.23 -3.96 -5.49
C LEU A 127 6.13 -5.17 -5.24
N LEU A 128 7.11 -5.04 -4.34
CA LEU A 128 7.98 -6.15 -3.97
C LEU A 128 7.19 -7.32 -3.36
N HIS A 129 6.25 -7.02 -2.46
CA HIS A 129 5.44 -8.04 -1.81
C HIS A 129 4.49 -8.75 -2.79
N ALA A 130 3.85 -8.01 -3.69
CA ALA A 130 2.84 -8.52 -4.61
C ALA A 130 3.44 -9.29 -5.79
N PHE A 131 4.57 -8.82 -6.35
CA PHE A 131 5.11 -9.29 -7.61
C PHE A 131 6.42 -10.06 -7.49
N VAL A 132 7.28 -9.74 -6.50
CA VAL A 132 8.54 -10.45 -6.34
C VAL A 132 8.30 -11.76 -5.59
N ARG A 133 8.30 -12.87 -6.31
CA ARG A 133 8.45 -14.21 -5.75
C ARG A 133 9.91 -14.40 -5.38
N LEU A 134 10.29 -14.07 -4.15
CA LEU A 134 11.57 -14.50 -3.63
C LEU A 134 11.60 -16.03 -3.65
N LYS A 135 12.28 -16.60 -4.63
CA LYS A 135 12.72 -17.99 -4.64
C LYS A 135 13.80 -18.13 -3.56
N ILE A 136 13.38 -18.25 -2.31
CA ILE A 136 14.24 -18.84 -1.29
C ILE A 136 14.12 -20.34 -1.54
N SER A 137 15.02 -20.85 -2.40
CA SER A 137 15.24 -22.27 -2.57
C SER A 137 15.77 -22.77 -1.22
N PRO A 138 15.19 -23.79 -0.60
CA PRO A 138 15.88 -24.51 0.47
C PRO A 138 16.95 -25.37 -0.18
N ALA A 139 18.11 -24.78 -0.50
CA ALA A 139 19.32 -25.54 -0.65
C ALA A 139 19.76 -25.91 0.77
N ILE A 140 20.03 -27.17 0.96
CA ILE A 140 20.59 -27.86 2.13
C ILE A 140 19.52 -28.68 2.87
N ASN A 141 19.28 -29.88 2.35
CA ASN A 141 19.47 -31.10 3.10
C ASN A 141 19.47 -32.33 2.15
N SER A 142 20.52 -32.48 1.40
CA SER A 142 20.94 -33.78 0.88
C SER A 142 22.37 -33.99 1.33
N LYS A 143 22.54 -34.66 2.45
CA LYS A 143 23.69 -35.53 2.79
C LYS A 143 23.75 -35.68 4.31
N THR A 144 23.21 -36.76 4.80
CA THR A 144 23.98 -37.69 5.65
C THR A 144 23.19 -38.99 5.72
N HIS A 145 23.87 -39.99 5.33
CA HIS A 145 23.56 -41.43 5.45
C HIS A 145 23.17 -41.81 6.87
#